data_a977c69c5c5fa44074440de25bf92064
#
_entry.id   a977c69c5c5fa44074440de25bf92064
#
_cell.length_a   1.000
_cell.length_b   1.000
_cell.length_c   1.000
_cell.angle_alpha   90.00
_cell.angle_beta   90.00
_cell.angle_gamma   90.00
#
_symmetry.space_group_name_H-M   'P 1'
#
loop_
_entity.id
_entity.type
_entity.pdbx_description
1 polymer ?
#
loop_
_entity_poly.entity_id
_entity_poly.type
_entity_poly.pdbx_seq_one_letter_code
_entity_poly.pdbx_strand_id
1 'polypeptide(L)'
;MSSMVSRPTAAEAEQAMAHFSSLLQFETDCWDVHHAISNNRQDFVLLDVRGETAYAQGHLPAAVSLPHSRISADSLAGYPADTLFIVYCAGPHCNGADKAALKLAQLQRPVKKMIGGITGWLDEGFELTR
;
A
#
# COMPACT_ATOMS: atom_id res chain seq x y z
N MET A 1 -13.36 -17.52 -32.79
CA MET A 1 -14.43 -16.98 -31.93
C MET A 1 -13.82 -16.09 -30.84
N SER A 2 -14.35 -14.91 -30.62
CA SER A 2 -13.85 -14.01 -29.60
C SER A 2 -14.75 -14.04 -28.36
N SER A 3 -14.16 -13.76 -27.21
CA SER A 3 -14.87 -13.64 -25.92
C SER A 3 -14.84 -12.18 -25.43
N MET A 4 -15.53 -11.90 -24.35
CA MET A 4 -15.43 -10.59 -23.69
C MET A 4 -14.03 -10.36 -23.09
N VAL A 5 -13.30 -11.43 -22.86
CA VAL A 5 -11.92 -11.33 -22.37
C VAL A 5 -10.96 -10.83 -23.45
N SER A 6 -11.17 -11.27 -24.70
CA SER A 6 -10.32 -10.86 -25.83
C SER A 6 -10.76 -9.56 -26.49
N ARG A 7 -11.77 -8.90 -25.95
CA ARG A 7 -12.31 -7.62 -26.44
C ARG A 7 -12.42 -6.61 -25.31
N PRO A 8 -11.80 -5.41 -25.43
CA PRO A 8 -10.93 -4.98 -26.53
C PRO A 8 -9.66 -5.80 -26.62
N THR A 9 -8.99 -5.69 -27.76
CA THR A 9 -7.72 -6.37 -28.00
C THR A 9 -6.69 -5.93 -26.97
N ALA A 10 -5.81 -6.86 -26.55
CA ALA A 10 -4.72 -6.54 -25.63
C ALA A 10 -3.83 -5.44 -26.22
N ALA A 11 -3.27 -4.62 -25.33
CA ALA A 11 -2.33 -3.58 -25.71
C ALA A 11 -1.08 -4.18 -26.37
N GLU A 12 -0.43 -3.38 -27.18
CA GLU A 12 0.88 -3.76 -27.75
C GLU A 12 1.89 -4.03 -26.63
N ALA A 13 2.85 -4.92 -26.89
CA ALA A 13 3.80 -5.37 -25.88
C ALA A 13 4.55 -4.21 -25.22
N GLU A 14 4.97 -3.20 -25.99
CA GLU A 14 5.69 -2.05 -25.42
C GLU A 14 4.83 -1.27 -24.44
N GLN A 15 3.57 -1.05 -24.79
CA GLN A 15 2.64 -0.34 -23.91
C GLN A 15 2.35 -1.15 -22.65
N ALA A 16 2.18 -2.47 -22.80
CA ALA A 16 1.94 -3.36 -21.67
C ALA A 16 3.13 -3.37 -20.71
N MET A 17 4.35 -3.44 -21.25
CA MET A 17 5.57 -3.41 -20.44
C MET A 17 5.67 -2.12 -19.62
N ALA A 18 5.42 -0.98 -20.26
CA ALA A 18 5.47 0.31 -19.57
C ALA A 18 4.42 0.41 -18.45
N HIS A 19 3.20 -0.03 -18.75
CA HIS A 19 2.10 0.03 -17.79
C HIS A 19 2.37 -0.87 -16.57
N PHE A 20 2.69 -2.13 -16.79
CA PHE A 20 2.86 -3.07 -15.69
C PHE A 20 4.16 -2.80 -14.91
N SER A 21 5.19 -2.34 -15.58
CA SER A 21 6.40 -1.89 -14.90
C SER A 21 6.11 -0.70 -13.98
N SER A 22 5.29 0.25 -14.43
CA SER A 22 4.93 1.40 -13.58
C SER A 22 4.09 0.98 -12.38
N LEU A 23 3.17 0.01 -12.53
CA LEU A 23 2.39 -0.49 -11.39
C LEU A 23 3.30 -1.00 -10.27
N LEU A 24 4.37 -1.70 -10.63
CA LEU A 24 5.30 -2.24 -9.63
C LEU A 24 6.09 -1.15 -8.91
N GLN A 25 6.16 0.05 -9.49
CA GLN A 25 6.77 1.21 -8.85
C GLN A 25 5.82 1.92 -7.89
N PHE A 26 4.51 1.79 -8.11
CA PHE A 26 3.49 2.46 -7.33
C PHE A 26 2.84 1.56 -6.29
N GLU A 27 2.88 0.25 -6.49
CA GLU A 27 2.13 -0.70 -5.67
C GLU A 27 3.00 -1.86 -5.21
N THR A 28 2.62 -2.42 -4.08
CA THR A 28 3.08 -3.71 -3.58
C THR A 28 1.84 -4.50 -3.13
N ASP A 29 2.01 -5.70 -2.61
CA ASP A 29 0.89 -6.52 -2.20
C ASP A 29 1.09 -7.09 -0.78
N CYS A 30 0.07 -7.77 -0.29
CA CYS A 30 0.10 -8.32 1.07
C CYS A 30 1.17 -9.40 1.22
N TRP A 31 1.37 -10.21 0.18
CA TRP A 31 2.36 -11.28 0.22
C TRP A 31 3.78 -10.74 0.41
N ASP A 32 4.15 -9.75 -0.40
CA ASP A 32 5.50 -9.19 -0.35
C ASP A 32 5.76 -8.46 0.97
N VAL A 33 4.76 -7.72 1.48
CA VAL A 33 4.87 -7.04 2.77
C VAL A 33 5.03 -8.07 3.89
N HIS A 34 4.17 -9.09 3.92
CA HIS A 34 4.24 -10.14 4.93
C HIS A 34 5.59 -10.85 4.89
N HIS A 35 6.07 -11.19 3.70
CA HIS A 35 7.35 -11.87 3.51
C HIS A 35 8.52 -11.03 4.05
N ALA A 36 8.52 -9.73 3.74
CA ALA A 36 9.57 -8.83 4.21
C ALA A 36 9.59 -8.74 5.75
N ILE A 37 8.42 -8.57 6.36
CA ILE A 37 8.31 -8.47 7.82
C ILE A 37 8.73 -9.79 8.47
N SER A 38 8.23 -10.92 7.96
CA SER A 38 8.48 -12.25 8.54
C SER A 38 9.94 -12.68 8.45
N ASN A 39 10.68 -12.16 7.47
CA ASN A 39 12.08 -12.53 7.25
C ASN A 39 13.05 -11.44 7.69
N ASN A 40 12.60 -10.48 8.51
CA ASN A 40 13.41 -9.39 9.03
C ASN A 40 14.10 -8.57 7.93
N ARG A 41 13.36 -8.33 6.83
CA ARG A 41 13.84 -7.55 5.69
C ARG A 41 12.97 -6.31 5.46
N GLN A 42 12.41 -5.77 6.54
CA GLN A 42 11.56 -4.59 6.46
C GLN A 42 12.44 -3.33 6.27
N ASP A 43 12.53 -2.88 5.04
CA ASP A 43 13.26 -1.67 4.66
C ASP A 43 12.31 -0.51 4.35
N PHE A 44 11.15 -0.51 5.00
CA PHE A 44 10.08 0.48 4.81
C PHE A 44 9.36 0.72 6.12
N VAL A 45 8.64 1.82 6.19
CA VAL A 45 7.70 2.11 7.28
C VAL A 45 6.29 1.80 6.76
N LEU A 46 5.59 0.92 7.47
CA LEU A 46 4.23 0.51 7.12
C LEU A 46 3.24 1.39 7.87
N LEU A 47 2.39 2.11 7.12
CA LEU A 47 1.43 3.04 7.69
C LEU A 47 0.01 2.51 7.52
N ASP A 48 -0.70 2.35 8.63
CA ASP A 48 -2.13 2.13 8.64
C ASP A 48 -2.79 3.50 8.57
N VAL A 49 -3.41 3.81 7.44
CA VAL A 49 -3.97 5.15 7.20
C VAL A 49 -5.46 5.24 7.48
N ARG A 50 -6.02 4.18 8.08
CA ARG A 50 -7.39 4.20 8.61
C ARG A 50 -7.42 5.05 9.88
N GLY A 51 -8.62 5.23 10.45
CA GLY A 51 -8.76 5.91 11.73
C GLY A 51 -8.14 5.12 12.89
N GLU A 52 -7.88 5.81 13.98
CA GLU A 52 -7.24 5.22 15.16
C GLU A 52 -8.06 4.10 15.80
N THR A 53 -9.38 4.22 15.78
CA THR A 53 -10.26 3.19 16.33
C THR A 53 -10.12 1.88 15.56
N ALA A 54 -10.09 1.95 14.24
CA ALA A 54 -9.89 0.77 13.40
C ALA A 54 -8.52 0.13 13.66
N TYR A 55 -7.48 0.94 13.77
CA TYR A 55 -6.13 0.48 14.09
C TYR A 55 -6.11 -0.29 15.42
N ALA A 56 -6.76 0.27 16.45
CA ALA A 56 -6.78 -0.34 17.77
C ALA A 56 -7.51 -1.69 17.79
N GLN A 57 -8.48 -1.88 16.92
CA GLN A 57 -9.23 -3.14 16.81
C GLN A 57 -8.42 -4.25 16.13
N GLY A 58 -7.45 -3.89 15.32
CA GLY A 58 -6.59 -4.85 14.64
C GLY A 58 -5.87 -4.20 13.48
N HIS A 59 -4.58 -4.46 13.36
CA HIS A 59 -3.72 -3.88 12.32
C HIS A 59 -2.64 -4.87 11.92
N LEU A 60 -1.96 -4.60 10.83
CA LEU A 60 -0.85 -5.43 10.39
C LEU A 60 0.29 -5.36 11.39
N PRO A 61 1.03 -6.47 11.61
CA PRO A 61 2.24 -6.43 12.42
C PRO A 61 3.19 -5.35 11.92
N ALA A 62 3.85 -4.65 12.85
CA ALA A 62 4.80 -3.57 12.55
C ALA A 62 4.19 -2.31 11.92
N ALA A 63 2.88 -2.22 11.79
CA ALA A 63 2.24 -1.02 11.25
C ALA A 63 2.17 0.10 12.28
N VAL A 64 2.36 1.32 11.79
CA VAL A 64 2.22 2.55 12.57
C VAL A 64 0.91 3.20 12.21
N SER A 65 0.14 3.65 13.21
CA SER A 65 -1.11 4.36 12.95
C SER A 65 -0.83 5.80 12.51
N LEU A 66 -1.24 6.13 11.29
CA LEU A 66 -1.18 7.50 10.80
C LEU A 66 -2.34 7.73 9.84
N PRO A 67 -3.52 8.12 10.34
CA PRO A 67 -4.67 8.40 9.48
C PRO A 67 -4.30 9.35 8.36
N HIS A 68 -4.85 9.11 7.15
CA HIS A 68 -4.47 9.89 5.98
C HIS A 68 -4.71 11.39 6.16
N SER A 69 -5.68 11.78 6.98
CA SER A 69 -5.96 13.19 7.26
C SER A 69 -4.87 13.86 8.11
N ARG A 70 -4.02 13.07 8.77
CA ARG A 70 -2.96 13.58 9.64
C ARG A 70 -1.57 13.54 9.02
N ILE A 71 -1.46 13.13 7.77
CA ILE A 71 -0.18 13.12 7.07
C ILE A 71 0.22 14.56 6.75
N SER A 72 1.36 14.98 7.28
CA SER A 72 1.90 16.33 7.09
C SER A 72 3.41 16.30 7.22
N ALA A 73 4.06 17.41 6.89
CA ALA A 73 5.49 17.52 7.10
C ALA A 73 5.85 17.30 8.58
N ASP A 74 5.03 17.82 9.50
CA ASP A 74 5.27 17.69 10.93
C ASP A 74 5.14 16.23 11.40
N SER A 75 4.10 15.52 10.96
CA SER A 75 3.88 14.14 11.39
C SER A 75 4.97 13.19 10.87
N LEU A 76 5.69 13.59 9.82
CA LEU A 76 6.75 12.79 9.20
C LEU A 76 8.15 13.27 9.58
N ALA A 77 8.25 14.31 10.41
CA ALA A 77 9.54 14.97 10.69
C ALA A 77 10.59 14.05 11.32
N GLY A 78 10.15 13.01 12.03
CA GLY A 78 11.04 12.04 12.66
C GLY A 78 11.65 11.01 11.72
N TYR A 79 11.21 10.97 10.46
CA TYR A 79 11.70 9.99 9.49
C TYR A 79 12.69 10.63 8.51
N PRO A 80 13.79 9.94 8.17
CA PRO A 80 14.71 10.42 7.15
C PRO A 80 14.00 10.66 5.81
N ALA A 81 14.56 11.57 5.00
CA ALA A 81 13.93 11.99 3.75
C ALA A 81 13.79 10.83 2.74
N ASP A 82 14.66 9.84 2.79
CA ASP A 82 14.66 8.69 1.88
C ASP A 82 13.85 7.49 2.39
N THR A 83 13.14 7.64 3.51
CA THR A 83 12.28 6.57 4.04
C THR A 83 11.22 6.20 3.02
N LEU A 84 11.11 4.91 2.70
CA LEU A 84 10.01 4.39 1.89
C LEU A 84 8.81 4.13 2.78
N PHE A 85 7.68 4.74 2.46
CA PHE A 85 6.42 4.47 3.15
C PHE A 85 5.57 3.52 2.34
N ILE A 86 5.03 2.52 3.01
CA ILE A 86 4.02 1.62 2.43
C ILE A 86 2.71 1.93 3.15
N VAL A 87 1.67 2.25 2.40
CA VAL A 87 0.38 2.64 2.97
C VAL A 87 -0.68 1.59 2.65
N TYR A 88 -1.60 1.38 3.61
CA TYR A 88 -2.74 0.50 3.39
C TYR A 88 -3.98 1.04 4.11
N CYS A 89 -5.13 0.63 3.61
CA CYS A 89 -6.43 0.98 4.19
C CYS A 89 -7.26 -0.29 4.42
N ALA A 90 -8.58 -0.16 4.48
CA ALA A 90 -9.46 -1.29 4.81
C ALA A 90 -9.45 -2.39 3.74
N GLY A 91 -9.44 -2.01 2.47
CA GLY A 91 -9.48 -2.98 1.38
C GLY A 91 -9.64 -2.30 0.02
N PRO A 92 -9.90 -3.10 -1.03
CA PRO A 92 -9.96 -2.56 -2.40
C PRO A 92 -11.07 -1.52 -2.61
N HIS A 93 -12.10 -1.54 -1.75
CA HIS A 93 -13.22 -0.62 -1.83
C HIS A 93 -12.94 0.75 -1.20
N CYS A 94 -11.78 0.92 -0.57
CA CYS A 94 -11.44 2.13 0.18
C CYS A 94 -10.29 2.87 -0.50
N ASN A 95 -10.47 4.15 -0.77
CA ASN A 95 -9.43 4.96 -1.41
C ASN A 95 -8.54 5.72 -0.40
N GLY A 96 -8.61 5.37 0.88
CA GLY A 96 -7.79 6.02 1.90
C GLY A 96 -6.30 5.88 1.65
N ALA A 97 -5.87 4.71 1.16
CA ALA A 97 -4.47 4.47 0.82
C ALA A 97 -4.03 5.35 -0.36
N ASP A 98 -4.90 5.54 -1.35
CA ASP A 98 -4.59 6.42 -2.49
C ASP A 98 -4.46 7.87 -2.05
N LYS A 99 -5.34 8.31 -1.16
CA LYS A 99 -5.27 9.68 -0.59
C LYS A 99 -3.98 9.87 0.20
N ALA A 100 -3.61 8.87 1.00
CA ALA A 100 -2.36 8.92 1.78
C ALA A 100 -1.14 8.94 0.86
N ALA A 101 -1.13 8.09 -0.17
CA ALA A 101 -0.03 8.02 -1.12
C ALA A 101 0.14 9.37 -1.85
N LEU A 102 -0.94 10.01 -2.25
CA LEU A 102 -0.89 11.32 -2.89
C LEU A 102 -0.26 12.35 -1.96
N LYS A 103 -0.68 12.40 -0.70
CA LYS A 103 -0.12 13.35 0.27
C LYS A 103 1.37 13.12 0.49
N LEU A 104 1.78 11.86 0.64
CA LEU A 104 3.19 11.53 0.81
C LEU A 104 4.02 11.94 -0.40
N ALA A 105 3.51 11.68 -1.61
CA ALA A 105 4.18 12.09 -2.83
C ALA A 105 4.28 13.62 -2.95
N GLN A 106 3.23 14.34 -2.57
CA GLN A 106 3.25 15.81 -2.54
C GLN A 106 4.28 16.36 -1.57
N LEU A 107 4.57 15.61 -0.50
CA LEU A 107 5.60 15.94 0.47
C LEU A 107 6.99 15.40 0.08
N GLN A 108 7.13 14.93 -1.16
CA GLN A 108 8.39 14.40 -1.72
C GLN A 108 8.89 13.16 -0.99
N ARG A 109 7.95 12.34 -0.46
CA ARG A 109 8.30 11.10 0.23
C ARG A 109 8.12 9.91 -0.70
N PRO A 110 9.10 8.98 -0.75
CA PRO A 110 8.92 7.72 -1.47
C PRO A 110 7.74 6.93 -0.89
N VAL A 111 6.87 6.43 -1.74
CA VAL A 111 5.65 5.75 -1.29
C VAL A 111 5.23 4.68 -2.28
N LYS A 112 4.67 3.58 -1.74
CA LYS A 112 3.92 2.59 -2.51
C LYS A 112 2.67 2.25 -1.71
N LYS A 113 1.62 1.87 -2.44
CA LYS A 113 0.38 1.39 -1.83
C LYS A 113 0.42 -0.14 -1.75
N MET A 114 0.07 -0.71 -0.59
CA MET A 114 -0.18 -2.15 -0.49
C MET A 114 -1.62 -2.42 -0.94
N ILE A 115 -1.76 -3.05 -2.09
CA ILE A 115 -3.10 -3.40 -2.60
C ILE A 115 -3.74 -4.46 -1.70
N GLY A 116 -5.07 -4.45 -1.64
CA GLY A 116 -5.85 -5.40 -0.86
C GLY A 116 -6.16 -4.96 0.55
N GLY A 117 -5.28 -4.20 1.19
CA GLY A 117 -5.52 -3.69 2.56
C GLY A 117 -5.76 -4.80 3.57
N ILE A 118 -6.53 -4.49 4.62
CA ILE A 118 -6.90 -5.46 5.66
C ILE A 118 -7.61 -6.67 5.05
N THR A 119 -8.56 -6.44 4.15
CA THR A 119 -9.31 -7.53 3.50
C THR A 119 -8.34 -8.49 2.79
N GLY A 120 -7.43 -7.97 2.00
CA GLY A 120 -6.45 -8.80 1.29
C GLY A 120 -5.52 -9.54 2.23
N TRP A 121 -5.10 -8.88 3.30
CA TRP A 121 -4.26 -9.52 4.32
C TRP A 121 -4.93 -10.74 4.93
N LEU A 122 -6.18 -10.58 5.33
CA LEU A 122 -6.96 -11.67 5.92
C LEU A 122 -7.26 -12.77 4.89
N ASP A 123 -7.54 -12.40 3.65
CA ASP A 123 -7.79 -13.38 2.57
C ASP A 123 -6.58 -14.28 2.32
N GLU A 124 -5.36 -13.77 2.54
CA GLU A 124 -4.14 -14.58 2.44
C GLU A 124 -3.94 -15.49 3.67
N GLY A 125 -4.79 -15.39 4.69
CA GLY A 125 -4.66 -16.16 5.90
C GLY A 125 -3.68 -15.57 6.92
N PHE A 126 -3.26 -14.33 6.73
CA PHE A 126 -2.34 -13.66 7.64
C PHE A 126 -3.10 -13.06 8.83
N GLU A 127 -2.43 -12.98 9.97
CA GLU A 127 -3.06 -12.52 11.20
C GLU A 127 -2.82 -11.03 11.43
N LEU A 128 -3.79 -10.41 12.13
CA LEU A 128 -3.66 -9.04 12.63
C LEU A 128 -3.12 -9.06 14.05
N THR A 129 -2.53 -7.95 14.46
CA THR A 129 -2.15 -7.72 15.86
C THR A 129 -2.97 -6.56 16.42
N ARG A 130 -2.92 -6.37 17.71
CA ARG A 130 -3.63 -5.29 18.41
C ARG A 130 -2.69 -4.46 19.26
#